data_bebbc5983d892f748c68f58356c6a2f2
#
_entry.id   bebbc5983d892f748c68f58356c6a2f2
#
_cell.length_a   1.000
_cell.length_b   1.000
_cell.length_c   1.000
_cell.angle_alpha   90.00
_cell.angle_beta   90.00
_cell.angle_gamma   90.00
#
_symmetry.space_group_name_H-M   'P 1'
#
loop_
_entity.id
_entity.type
_entity.pdbx_description
1 polymer ?
#
loop_
_entity_poly.entity_id
_entity_poly.type
_entity_poly.pdbx_seq_one_letter_code
_entity_poly.pdbx_strand_id
1 'polypeptide(L)'
;MQHLSLGYSPCPNDTFIFYGLTHGKTPCPGVTFREQLEDVETLNQLALEAQLDLTKISYHAFGHLRQKYALLRSGGALGRGCGPLVIARNKTSMEQLRGKKIAIPGQLTTANLLLQLYDAGYDDLLILPFDQIMDAVHEGRAAAGVIIHESRFTYQQYGLNQILDLGQWWEEDSGCPIPLGGILAKRSLGSELINKIDSALHQSIKYAYAHPAEPNSYIHRHAQELDDAVIRNHIGLYVNDFSLDLGNEGIHAVTTLLNRAEERGIIPTCELPLFAE
;
A
#
# COMPACT_ATOMS: atom_id res chain seq x y z
N MET A 1 27.27 -14.51 3.07
CA MET A 1 26.21 -13.57 3.52
C MET A 1 25.68 -12.91 2.27
N GLN A 2 24.38 -12.99 2.03
CA GLN A 2 23.75 -12.43 0.85
C GLN A 2 23.26 -11.01 1.17
N HIS A 3 23.54 -10.05 0.27
CA HIS A 3 23.08 -8.66 0.43
C HIS A 3 21.88 -8.44 -0.50
N LEU A 4 20.73 -8.11 0.07
CA LEU A 4 19.49 -7.87 -0.67
C LEU A 4 19.06 -6.41 -0.55
N SER A 5 18.58 -5.83 -1.63
CA SER A 5 17.93 -4.53 -1.62
C SER A 5 16.50 -4.66 -1.09
N LEU A 6 16.11 -3.77 -0.18
CA LEU A 6 14.81 -3.73 0.47
C LEU A 6 14.20 -2.34 0.34
N GLY A 7 13.11 -2.21 -0.42
CA GLY A 7 12.36 -0.96 -0.57
C GLY A 7 11.09 -0.95 0.26
N TYR A 8 10.84 0.13 0.99
CA TYR A 8 9.57 0.36 1.71
C TYR A 8 9.35 1.86 1.95
N SER A 9 8.11 2.22 2.30
CA SER A 9 7.79 3.64 2.45
C SER A 9 8.27 4.20 3.80
N PRO A 10 8.54 5.52 3.88
CA PRO A 10 8.83 6.19 5.15
C PRO A 10 7.61 6.29 6.07
N CYS A 11 6.44 5.82 5.63
CA CYS A 11 5.20 5.90 6.40
C CYS A 11 5.26 5.11 7.71
N PRO A 12 4.51 5.53 8.74
CA PRO A 12 4.56 4.93 10.08
C PRO A 12 4.30 3.42 10.12
N ASN A 13 3.39 2.91 9.28
CA ASN A 13 3.09 1.48 9.21
C ASN A 13 4.28 0.66 8.70
N ASP A 14 4.97 1.12 7.66
CA ASP A 14 6.10 0.38 7.08
C ASP A 14 7.33 0.47 7.97
N THR A 15 7.67 1.66 8.47
CA THR A 15 8.78 1.84 9.42
C THR A 15 8.56 1.03 10.71
N PHE A 16 7.31 0.86 11.15
CA PHE A 16 6.97 0.01 12.28
C PHE A 16 7.21 -1.49 11.98
N ILE A 17 6.70 -2.02 10.86
CA ILE A 17 6.79 -3.46 10.57
C ILE A 17 8.21 -3.91 10.21
N PHE A 18 9.02 -3.04 9.59
CA PHE A 18 10.39 -3.36 9.20
C PHE A 18 11.43 -3.10 10.29
N TYR A 19 11.08 -2.38 11.36
CA TYR A 19 12.01 -1.99 12.42
C TYR A 19 12.83 -3.15 12.97
N GLY A 20 12.20 -4.24 13.37
CA GLY A 20 12.88 -5.40 13.95
C GLY A 20 13.88 -6.03 12.98
N LEU A 21 13.51 -6.12 11.70
CA LEU A 21 14.33 -6.72 10.66
C LEU A 21 15.56 -5.87 10.33
N THR A 22 15.38 -4.56 10.17
CA THR A 22 16.43 -3.64 9.72
C THR A 22 17.34 -3.16 10.84
N HIS A 23 16.88 -3.21 12.10
CA HIS A 23 17.67 -2.85 13.28
C HIS A 23 18.27 -4.07 14.04
N GLY A 24 18.30 -5.25 13.37
CA GLY A 24 18.97 -6.43 13.91
C GLY A 24 18.29 -7.08 15.12
N LYS A 25 17.01 -6.74 15.40
CA LYS A 25 16.22 -7.31 16.49
C LYS A 25 15.68 -8.70 16.12
N THR A 26 15.40 -8.91 14.84
CA THR A 26 14.88 -10.16 14.28
C THR A 26 15.70 -10.54 13.04
N PRO A 27 16.94 -11.01 13.21
CA PRO A 27 17.85 -11.24 12.10
C PRO A 27 17.35 -12.36 11.18
N CYS A 28 17.57 -12.19 9.87
CA CYS A 28 17.44 -13.24 8.87
C CYS A 28 18.83 -13.88 8.67
N PRO A 29 19.11 -15.07 9.21
CA PRO A 29 20.47 -15.63 9.19
C PRO A 29 21.00 -15.81 7.76
N GLY A 30 22.20 -15.30 7.47
CA GLY A 30 22.84 -15.35 6.17
C GLY A 30 22.42 -14.25 5.19
N VAL A 31 21.51 -13.35 5.59
CA VAL A 31 21.03 -12.23 4.79
C VAL A 31 21.27 -10.91 5.52
N THR A 32 21.61 -9.89 4.77
CA THR A 32 21.61 -8.48 5.19
C THR A 32 20.82 -7.66 4.21
N PHE A 33 20.10 -6.65 4.70
CA PHE A 33 19.27 -5.79 3.89
C PHE A 33 19.90 -4.42 3.71
N ARG A 34 19.89 -3.93 2.46
CA ARG A 34 20.19 -2.53 2.14
C ARG A 34 18.86 -1.82 1.92
N GLU A 35 18.50 -0.98 2.87
CA GLU A 35 17.24 -0.23 2.87
C GLU A 35 17.25 0.90 1.85
N GLN A 36 16.10 1.11 1.20
CA GLN A 36 15.77 2.25 0.37
C GLN A 36 14.34 2.69 0.72
N LEU A 37 14.19 3.90 1.25
CA LEU A 37 12.91 4.47 1.64
C LEU A 37 12.44 5.42 0.54
N GLU A 38 11.30 5.11 -0.06
CA GLU A 38 10.69 5.88 -1.14
C GLU A 38 9.16 5.87 -0.99
N ASP A 39 8.47 6.80 -1.63
CA ASP A 39 7.00 6.73 -1.70
C ASP A 39 6.53 5.50 -2.48
N VAL A 40 5.27 5.11 -2.26
CA VAL A 40 4.73 3.84 -2.80
C VAL A 40 4.70 3.80 -4.32
N GLU A 41 4.47 4.92 -5.01
CA GLU A 41 4.49 4.93 -6.48
C GLU A 41 5.91 4.81 -7.04
N THR A 42 6.89 5.45 -6.41
CA THR A 42 8.31 5.26 -6.73
C THR A 42 8.72 3.80 -6.54
N LEU A 43 8.31 3.15 -5.42
CA LEU A 43 8.57 1.73 -5.20
C LEU A 43 7.90 0.84 -6.26
N ASN A 44 6.66 1.17 -6.67
CA ASN A 44 5.98 0.46 -7.75
C ASN A 44 6.78 0.53 -9.06
N GLN A 45 7.31 1.71 -9.43
CA GLN A 45 8.12 1.90 -10.63
C GLN A 45 9.46 1.15 -10.55
N LEU A 46 10.17 1.23 -9.43
CA LEU A 46 11.41 0.47 -9.20
C LEU A 46 11.20 -1.04 -9.31
N ALA A 47 10.03 -1.53 -8.85
CA ALA A 47 9.66 -2.94 -8.98
C ALA A 47 9.37 -3.35 -10.44
N LEU A 48 8.73 -2.50 -11.25
CA LEU A 48 8.55 -2.78 -12.69
C LEU A 48 9.88 -3.02 -13.41
N GLU A 49 10.90 -2.24 -13.04
CA GLU A 49 12.26 -2.37 -13.54
C GLU A 49 13.05 -3.49 -12.85
N ALA A 50 12.44 -4.20 -11.90
CA ALA A 50 13.06 -5.25 -11.09
C ALA A 50 14.37 -4.80 -10.40
N GLN A 51 14.43 -3.56 -9.92
CA GLN A 51 15.62 -3.03 -9.25
C GLN A 51 15.77 -3.54 -7.81
N LEU A 52 14.66 -3.77 -7.11
CA LEU A 52 14.63 -4.19 -5.71
C LEU A 52 14.42 -5.70 -5.58
N ASP A 53 15.17 -6.34 -4.68
CA ASP A 53 15.02 -7.77 -4.40
C ASP A 53 13.77 -8.04 -3.56
N LEU A 54 13.51 -7.14 -2.59
CA LEU A 54 12.28 -7.09 -1.80
C LEU A 54 11.72 -5.68 -1.83
N THR A 55 10.40 -5.56 -1.86
CA THR A 55 9.78 -4.23 -1.86
C THR A 55 8.35 -4.27 -1.34
N LYS A 56 7.98 -3.21 -0.60
CA LYS A 56 6.58 -2.84 -0.38
C LYS A 56 6.04 -2.24 -1.66
N ILE A 57 4.84 -2.66 -2.05
CA ILE A 57 4.17 -2.14 -3.26
C ILE A 57 2.65 -2.14 -3.10
N SER A 58 1.98 -1.48 -4.04
CA SER A 58 0.53 -1.55 -4.22
C SER A 58 0.11 -2.86 -4.89
N TYR A 59 -1.06 -3.43 -4.55
CA TYR A 59 -1.55 -4.63 -5.24
C TYR A 59 -1.86 -4.38 -6.72
N HIS A 60 -2.15 -3.16 -7.15
CA HIS A 60 -2.23 -2.82 -8.57
C HIS A 60 -0.88 -3.12 -9.29
N ALA A 61 0.21 -2.59 -8.76
CA ALA A 61 1.54 -2.87 -9.31
C ALA A 61 1.86 -4.37 -9.27
N PHE A 62 1.52 -5.07 -8.19
CA PHE A 62 1.70 -6.52 -8.12
C PHE A 62 1.00 -7.26 -9.26
N GLY A 63 -0.19 -6.81 -9.65
CA GLY A 63 -0.91 -7.37 -10.79
C GLY A 63 -0.06 -7.45 -12.07
N HIS A 64 0.80 -6.46 -12.31
CA HIS A 64 1.74 -6.43 -13.44
C HIS A 64 3.05 -7.18 -13.20
N LEU A 65 3.35 -7.55 -11.95
CA LEU A 65 4.66 -8.04 -11.53
C LEU A 65 4.69 -9.53 -11.21
N ARG A 66 3.58 -10.25 -11.27
CA ARG A 66 3.43 -11.64 -10.81
C ARG A 66 4.38 -12.63 -11.48
N GLN A 67 4.87 -12.33 -12.70
CA GLN A 67 5.90 -13.12 -13.39
C GLN A 67 7.28 -13.00 -12.72
N LYS A 68 7.60 -11.85 -12.15
CA LYS A 68 8.93 -11.54 -11.59
C LYS A 68 8.99 -11.70 -10.07
N TYR A 69 7.87 -11.45 -9.40
CA TYR A 69 7.78 -11.39 -7.94
C TYR A 69 6.73 -12.34 -7.39
N ALA A 70 7.01 -12.83 -6.18
CA ALA A 70 6.05 -13.52 -5.33
C ALA A 70 5.65 -12.62 -4.16
N LEU A 71 4.42 -12.75 -3.70
CA LEU A 71 3.90 -12.09 -2.51
C LEU A 71 4.43 -12.80 -1.25
N LEU A 72 4.76 -12.05 -0.20
CA LEU A 72 4.96 -12.59 1.14
C LEU A 72 3.61 -12.68 1.86
N ARG A 73 3.51 -13.62 2.80
CA ARG A 73 2.32 -13.75 3.66
C ARG A 73 2.27 -12.66 4.72
N SER A 74 3.44 -12.17 5.14
CA SER A 74 3.59 -11.13 6.15
C SER A 74 3.75 -9.74 5.52
N GLY A 75 3.40 -8.69 6.26
CA GLY A 75 3.57 -7.29 5.87
C GLY A 75 2.46 -6.74 4.96
N GLY A 76 1.36 -7.49 4.79
CA GLY A 76 0.20 -7.01 4.06
C GLY A 76 -0.47 -5.82 4.74
N ALA A 77 -0.81 -4.80 3.97
CA ALA A 77 -1.70 -3.72 4.37
C ALA A 77 -3.09 -4.02 3.81
N LEU A 78 -3.91 -4.65 4.61
CA LEU A 78 -5.30 -4.99 4.35
C LEU A 78 -6.14 -4.61 5.57
N GLY A 79 -7.42 -4.35 5.37
CA GLY A 79 -8.32 -4.11 6.49
C GLY A 79 -9.71 -3.72 6.04
N ARG A 80 -10.50 -3.26 7.01
CA ARG A 80 -11.82 -2.67 6.78
C ARG A 80 -11.80 -1.22 7.25
N GLY A 81 -12.52 -0.36 6.53
CA GLY A 81 -12.56 1.07 6.84
C GLY A 81 -11.23 1.83 6.62
N CYS A 82 -10.28 1.26 5.88
CA CYS A 82 -8.95 1.83 5.66
C CYS A 82 -8.67 2.22 4.21
N GLY A 83 -9.69 2.26 3.36
CA GLY A 83 -9.56 2.51 1.93
C GLY A 83 -9.26 3.96 1.56
N PRO A 84 -8.90 4.22 0.29
CA PRO A 84 -8.76 5.55 -0.25
C PRO A 84 -10.08 6.32 -0.25
N LEU A 85 -9.98 7.65 -0.06
CA LEU A 85 -11.14 8.54 -0.14
C LEU A 85 -11.08 9.40 -1.40
N VAL A 86 -12.20 9.56 -2.07
CA VAL A 86 -12.39 10.63 -3.06
C VAL A 86 -12.85 11.87 -2.32
N ILE A 87 -12.08 12.95 -2.44
CA ILE A 87 -12.35 14.23 -1.79
C ILE A 87 -12.53 15.34 -2.82
N ALA A 88 -13.30 16.36 -2.49
CA ALA A 88 -13.46 17.57 -3.30
C ALA A 88 -13.63 18.81 -2.41
N ARG A 89 -13.40 20.00 -3.01
CA ARG A 89 -13.55 21.28 -2.31
C ARG A 89 -15.00 21.56 -1.93
N ASN A 90 -15.91 21.27 -2.86
CA ASN A 90 -17.33 21.50 -2.66
C ASN A 90 -18.06 20.17 -2.52
N LYS A 91 -19.21 20.16 -1.83
CA LYS A 91 -20.11 19.01 -1.86
C LYS A 91 -20.56 18.77 -3.30
N THR A 92 -20.31 17.57 -3.78
CA THR A 92 -20.62 17.14 -5.16
C THR A 92 -20.94 15.65 -5.15
N SER A 93 -21.24 15.07 -6.30
CA SER A 93 -21.38 13.61 -6.46
C SER A 93 -20.36 13.07 -7.45
N MET A 94 -20.14 11.76 -7.45
CA MET A 94 -19.25 11.10 -8.41
C MET A 94 -19.74 11.37 -9.85
N GLU A 95 -21.05 11.36 -10.11
CA GLU A 95 -21.61 11.66 -11.43
C GLU A 95 -21.22 13.05 -11.94
N GLN A 96 -21.21 14.06 -11.05
CA GLN A 96 -20.82 15.44 -11.39
C GLN A 96 -19.31 15.59 -11.62
N LEU A 97 -18.51 14.61 -11.21
CA LEU A 97 -17.06 14.56 -11.43
C LEU A 97 -16.69 13.88 -12.76
N ARG A 98 -17.64 13.29 -13.48
CA ARG A 98 -17.37 12.71 -14.81
C ARG A 98 -16.81 13.76 -15.77
N GLY A 99 -15.75 13.39 -16.49
CA GLY A 99 -15.04 14.27 -17.43
C GLY A 99 -14.32 15.45 -16.76
N LYS A 100 -14.15 15.41 -15.45
CA LYS A 100 -13.34 16.38 -14.72
C LYS A 100 -12.05 15.75 -14.24
N LYS A 101 -11.02 16.58 -14.14
CA LYS A 101 -9.69 16.17 -13.69
C LYS A 101 -9.70 15.72 -12.24
N ILE A 102 -9.21 14.50 -11.99
CA ILE A 102 -9.06 13.90 -10.66
C ILE A 102 -7.58 13.69 -10.35
N ALA A 103 -7.11 14.24 -9.23
CA ALA A 103 -5.74 14.00 -8.75
C ALA A 103 -5.65 12.60 -8.11
N ILE A 104 -4.60 11.84 -8.47
CA ILE A 104 -4.34 10.50 -7.95
C ILE A 104 -2.90 10.38 -7.45
N PRO A 105 -2.64 9.51 -6.44
CA PRO A 105 -1.31 9.39 -5.81
C PRO A 105 -0.29 8.61 -6.66
N GLY A 106 -0.70 8.08 -7.79
CA GLY A 106 0.17 7.31 -8.70
C GLY A 106 -0.64 6.38 -9.58
N GLN A 107 -0.10 6.11 -10.76
CA GLN A 107 -0.78 5.30 -11.76
C GLN A 107 -0.95 3.84 -11.34
N LEU A 108 0.04 3.29 -10.64
CA LEU A 108 0.06 1.89 -10.21
C LEU A 108 -0.40 1.69 -8.76
N THR A 109 -0.92 2.74 -8.12
CA THR A 109 -1.47 2.61 -6.77
C THR A 109 -2.78 1.82 -6.76
N THR A 110 -3.03 1.09 -5.68
CA THR A 110 -4.33 0.42 -5.48
C THR A 110 -5.47 1.45 -5.40
N ALA A 111 -5.20 2.67 -4.98
CA ALA A 111 -6.15 3.77 -4.99
C ALA A 111 -6.68 4.07 -6.40
N ASN A 112 -5.77 4.13 -7.39
CA ASN A 112 -6.16 4.29 -8.80
C ASN A 112 -6.88 3.04 -9.33
N LEU A 113 -6.43 1.83 -8.97
CA LEU A 113 -7.12 0.60 -9.37
C LEU A 113 -8.58 0.60 -8.89
N LEU A 114 -8.83 0.97 -7.64
CA LEU A 114 -10.18 1.02 -7.08
C LEU A 114 -11.04 2.08 -7.76
N LEU A 115 -10.48 3.24 -8.10
CA LEU A 115 -11.21 4.25 -8.88
C LEU A 115 -11.63 3.70 -10.26
N GLN A 116 -10.73 3.00 -10.95
CA GLN A 116 -11.01 2.37 -12.24
C GLN A 116 -12.02 1.20 -12.13
N LEU A 117 -11.94 0.40 -11.05
CA LEU A 117 -12.91 -0.66 -10.78
C LEU A 117 -14.28 -0.10 -10.38
N TYR A 118 -14.32 1.04 -9.70
CA TYR A 118 -15.57 1.75 -9.41
C TYR A 118 -16.24 2.19 -10.72
N ASP A 119 -15.51 2.92 -11.56
CA ASP A 119 -15.98 3.34 -12.86
C ASP A 119 -14.82 3.80 -13.77
N ALA A 120 -14.61 3.14 -14.89
CA ALA A 120 -13.56 3.46 -15.86
C ALA A 120 -13.74 4.83 -16.56
N GLY A 121 -14.89 5.49 -16.37
CA GLY A 121 -15.14 6.83 -16.96
C GLY A 121 -14.47 7.99 -16.23
N TYR A 122 -13.66 7.72 -15.20
CA TYR A 122 -12.79 8.70 -14.52
C TYR A 122 -11.37 8.58 -15.06
N ASP A 123 -11.12 9.09 -16.28
CA ASP A 123 -9.89 8.91 -17.06
C ASP A 123 -9.04 10.18 -17.23
N ASP A 124 -9.57 11.39 -16.95
CA ASP A 124 -8.75 12.63 -16.88
C ASP A 124 -8.03 12.70 -15.52
N LEU A 125 -6.86 12.09 -15.45
CA LEU A 125 -6.10 11.89 -14.23
C LEU A 125 -4.91 12.85 -14.15
N LEU A 126 -4.74 13.49 -12.98
CA LEU A 126 -3.55 14.26 -12.61
C LEU A 126 -2.73 13.45 -11.60
N ILE A 127 -1.59 12.93 -12.03
CA ILE A 127 -0.71 12.15 -11.16
C ILE A 127 0.15 13.11 -10.34
N LEU A 128 0.09 13.00 -9.03
CA LEU A 128 0.84 13.82 -8.07
C LEU A 128 1.38 12.96 -6.92
N PRO A 129 2.47 13.35 -6.26
CA PRO A 129 2.81 12.85 -4.94
C PRO A 129 1.61 12.96 -3.99
N PHE A 130 1.40 11.95 -3.15
CA PHE A 130 0.17 11.84 -2.33
C PHE A 130 -0.06 13.05 -1.40
N ASP A 131 1.02 13.65 -0.89
CA ASP A 131 1.02 14.83 -0.04
C ASP A 131 0.60 16.13 -0.76
N GLN A 132 0.66 16.16 -2.10
CA GLN A 132 0.28 17.31 -2.91
C GLN A 132 -1.17 17.27 -3.42
N ILE A 133 -1.89 16.18 -3.18
CA ILE A 133 -3.26 15.99 -3.71
C ILE A 133 -4.25 16.96 -3.06
N MET A 134 -4.19 17.10 -1.73
CA MET A 134 -5.10 18.00 -1.02
C MET A 134 -4.93 19.45 -1.45
N ASP A 135 -3.70 19.91 -1.61
CA ASP A 135 -3.40 21.27 -2.14
C ASP A 135 -3.91 21.44 -3.57
N ALA A 136 -3.70 20.42 -4.44
CA ALA A 136 -4.17 20.46 -5.81
C ALA A 136 -5.71 20.62 -5.91
N VAL A 137 -6.44 19.96 -5.03
CA VAL A 137 -7.91 20.08 -4.94
C VAL A 137 -8.30 21.44 -4.35
N HIS A 138 -7.64 21.87 -3.29
CA HIS A 138 -7.91 23.15 -2.63
C HIS A 138 -7.67 24.34 -3.58
N GLU A 139 -6.60 24.31 -4.36
CA GLU A 139 -6.23 25.32 -5.36
C GLU A 139 -7.06 25.25 -6.66
N GLY A 140 -7.82 24.18 -6.86
CA GLY A 140 -8.64 23.97 -8.07
C GLY A 140 -7.87 23.46 -9.27
N ARG A 141 -6.63 22.92 -9.09
CA ARG A 141 -5.87 22.25 -10.16
C ARG A 141 -6.51 20.91 -10.57
N ALA A 142 -7.25 20.30 -9.64
CA ALA A 142 -8.12 19.15 -9.88
C ALA A 142 -9.50 19.40 -9.25
N ALA A 143 -10.55 18.86 -9.84
CA ALA A 143 -11.92 18.95 -9.33
C ALA A 143 -12.14 18.07 -8.09
N ALA A 144 -11.42 16.96 -8.03
CA ALA A 144 -11.40 16.01 -6.91
C ALA A 144 -10.01 15.38 -6.79
N GLY A 145 -9.76 14.68 -5.67
CA GLY A 145 -8.54 13.94 -5.46
C GLY A 145 -8.81 12.62 -4.74
N VAL A 146 -8.00 11.61 -5.04
CA VAL A 146 -8.00 10.34 -4.32
C VAL A 146 -6.87 10.35 -3.30
N ILE A 147 -7.21 10.45 -2.03
CA ILE A 147 -6.24 10.52 -0.93
C ILE A 147 -6.02 9.16 -0.26
N ILE A 148 -4.81 8.96 0.22
CA ILE A 148 -4.32 7.77 0.90
C ILE A 148 -3.55 8.18 2.17
N HIS A 149 -3.06 7.19 2.91
CA HIS A 149 -2.22 7.38 4.09
C HIS A 149 -2.86 8.30 5.15
N GLU A 150 -2.05 9.13 5.81
CA GLU A 150 -2.46 10.07 6.85
C GLU A 150 -3.43 11.16 6.37
N SER A 151 -3.45 11.48 5.09
CA SER A 151 -4.40 12.44 4.51
C SER A 151 -5.86 12.11 4.81
N ARG A 152 -6.16 10.80 5.02
CA ARG A 152 -7.49 10.32 5.45
C ARG A 152 -7.92 10.93 6.80
N PHE A 153 -6.99 11.29 7.67
CA PHE A 153 -7.26 11.86 8.99
C PHE A 153 -7.25 13.38 8.99
N THR A 154 -6.69 14.03 7.98
CA THR A 154 -6.39 15.47 7.99
C THR A 154 -7.13 16.29 6.94
N TYR A 155 -7.75 15.67 5.91
CA TYR A 155 -8.38 16.37 4.78
C TYR A 155 -9.44 17.40 5.20
N GLN A 156 -10.15 17.18 6.33
CA GLN A 156 -11.16 18.11 6.84
C GLN A 156 -10.55 19.44 7.29
N GLN A 157 -9.30 19.42 7.76
CA GLN A 157 -8.57 20.63 8.16
C GLN A 157 -8.26 21.53 6.96
N TYR A 158 -8.22 20.95 5.75
CA TYR A 158 -8.10 21.67 4.47
C TYR A 158 -9.44 22.19 3.94
N GLY A 159 -10.52 22.04 4.69
CA GLY A 159 -11.87 22.41 4.23
C GLY A 159 -12.41 21.56 3.09
N LEU A 160 -11.87 20.34 2.92
CA LEU A 160 -12.28 19.40 1.88
C LEU A 160 -13.38 18.46 2.37
N ASN A 161 -14.21 17.99 1.45
CA ASN A 161 -15.33 17.10 1.72
C ASN A 161 -15.07 15.72 1.13
N GLN A 162 -15.40 14.67 1.87
CA GLN A 162 -15.45 13.31 1.36
C GLN A 162 -16.64 13.18 0.42
N ILE A 163 -16.38 12.64 -0.77
CA ILE A 163 -17.39 12.38 -1.80
C ILE A 163 -17.71 10.89 -1.86
N LEU A 164 -16.67 10.05 -1.77
CA LEU A 164 -16.78 8.59 -1.80
C LEU A 164 -15.68 7.97 -0.94
N ASP A 165 -15.99 6.94 -0.17
CA ASP A 165 -15.03 6.02 0.40
C ASP A 165 -14.92 4.79 -0.51
N LEU A 166 -13.80 4.70 -1.25
CA LEU A 166 -13.57 3.57 -2.16
C LEU A 166 -13.36 2.25 -1.41
N GLY A 167 -12.93 2.32 -0.14
CA GLY A 167 -12.83 1.14 0.72
C GLY A 167 -14.19 0.61 1.12
N GLN A 168 -15.08 1.49 1.58
CA GLN A 168 -16.45 1.13 1.92
C GLN A 168 -17.18 0.55 0.70
N TRP A 169 -17.07 1.23 -0.46
CA TRP A 169 -17.63 0.70 -1.71
C TRP A 169 -17.11 -0.71 -2.02
N TRP A 170 -15.80 -0.93 -1.91
CA TRP A 170 -15.19 -2.24 -2.18
C TRP A 170 -15.74 -3.31 -1.23
N GLU A 171 -15.83 -2.99 0.07
CA GLU A 171 -16.32 -3.92 1.09
C GLU A 171 -17.79 -4.30 0.86
N GLU A 172 -18.63 -3.33 0.48
CA GLU A 172 -20.04 -3.54 0.16
C GLU A 172 -20.23 -4.36 -1.12
N ASP A 173 -19.40 -4.12 -2.16
CA ASP A 173 -19.50 -4.75 -3.46
C ASP A 173 -18.90 -6.17 -3.51
N SER A 174 -17.77 -6.38 -2.80
CA SER A 174 -17.03 -7.65 -2.80
C SER A 174 -17.27 -8.53 -1.57
N GLY A 175 -17.69 -7.95 -0.45
CA GLY A 175 -17.74 -8.61 0.86
C GLY A 175 -16.37 -8.79 1.52
N CYS A 176 -15.27 -8.47 0.82
CA CYS A 176 -13.90 -8.69 1.27
C CYS A 176 -13.33 -7.47 2.01
N PRO A 177 -12.35 -7.66 2.93
CA PRO A 177 -11.51 -6.55 3.36
C PRO A 177 -10.78 -5.93 2.16
N ILE A 178 -10.42 -4.64 2.28
CA ILE A 178 -9.75 -3.97 1.17
C ILE A 178 -8.24 -4.27 1.18
N PRO A 179 -7.68 -4.86 0.10
CA PRO A 179 -6.24 -5.03 -0.05
C PRO A 179 -5.63 -3.76 -0.62
N LEU A 180 -4.66 -3.16 0.08
CA LEU A 180 -4.01 -1.92 -0.33
C LEU A 180 -2.60 -2.16 -0.89
N GLY A 181 -1.78 -2.91 -0.15
CA GLY A 181 -0.42 -3.22 -0.56
C GLY A 181 0.16 -4.43 0.17
N GLY A 182 1.23 -4.97 -0.37
CA GLY A 182 1.93 -6.13 0.17
C GLY A 182 3.44 -6.02 0.03
N ILE A 183 4.15 -7.01 0.57
CA ILE A 183 5.59 -7.13 0.42
C ILE A 183 5.86 -8.19 -0.64
N LEU A 184 6.68 -7.84 -1.62
CA LEU A 184 7.12 -8.73 -2.67
C LEU A 184 8.57 -9.13 -2.51
N ALA A 185 8.88 -10.35 -2.96
CA ALA A 185 10.24 -10.84 -3.15
C ALA A 185 10.42 -11.33 -4.58
N LYS A 186 11.57 -11.05 -5.21
CA LYS A 186 11.90 -11.61 -6.53
C LYS A 186 11.81 -13.13 -6.49
N ARG A 187 11.10 -13.74 -7.45
CA ARG A 187 11.01 -15.20 -7.58
C ARG A 187 12.37 -15.85 -7.80
N SER A 188 13.32 -15.13 -8.42
CA SER A 188 14.70 -15.60 -8.63
C SER A 188 15.49 -15.85 -7.34
N LEU A 189 15.03 -15.40 -6.19
CA LEU A 189 15.63 -15.71 -4.88
C LEU A 189 15.40 -17.17 -4.46
N GLY A 190 14.40 -17.83 -5.03
CA GLY A 190 13.99 -19.20 -4.70
C GLY A 190 13.09 -19.27 -3.45
N SER A 191 12.21 -20.26 -3.43
CA SER A 191 11.18 -20.39 -2.38
C SER A 191 11.77 -20.54 -0.98
N GLU A 192 12.88 -21.26 -0.81
CA GLU A 192 13.51 -21.44 0.51
C GLU A 192 13.93 -20.10 1.13
N LEU A 193 14.60 -19.24 0.35
CA LEU A 193 15.04 -17.94 0.83
C LEU A 193 13.86 -16.99 1.05
N ILE A 194 12.88 -16.99 0.16
CA ILE A 194 11.66 -16.19 0.28
C ILE A 194 10.90 -16.54 1.57
N ASN A 195 10.70 -17.82 1.85
CA ASN A 195 10.03 -18.28 3.07
C ASN A 195 10.82 -17.91 4.35
N LYS A 196 12.15 -17.94 4.29
CA LYS A 196 13.01 -17.52 5.40
C LYS A 196 12.88 -16.01 5.67
N ILE A 197 12.82 -15.20 4.62
CA ILE A 197 12.63 -13.76 4.72
C ILE A 197 11.23 -13.44 5.26
N ASP A 198 10.20 -14.13 4.77
CA ASP A 198 8.82 -13.97 5.24
C ASP A 198 8.72 -14.26 6.75
N SER A 199 9.34 -15.37 7.20
CA SER A 199 9.42 -15.71 8.62
C SER A 199 10.13 -14.63 9.45
N ALA A 200 11.23 -14.05 8.94
CA ALA A 200 11.95 -12.98 9.63
C ALA A 200 11.13 -11.67 9.69
N LEU A 201 10.38 -11.35 8.64
CA LEU A 201 9.46 -10.21 8.62
C LEU A 201 8.30 -10.42 9.60
N HIS A 202 7.70 -11.61 9.63
CA HIS A 202 6.70 -11.97 10.61
C HIS A 202 7.20 -11.73 12.05
N GLN A 203 8.43 -12.17 12.35
CA GLN A 203 9.04 -11.92 13.67
C GLN A 203 9.29 -10.43 13.92
N SER A 204 9.64 -9.64 12.87
CA SER A 204 9.83 -8.20 12.98
C SER A 204 8.54 -7.51 13.41
N ILE A 205 7.41 -7.87 12.82
CA ILE A 205 6.09 -7.33 13.19
C ILE A 205 5.74 -7.70 14.64
N LYS A 206 5.93 -8.97 15.02
CA LYS A 206 5.71 -9.42 16.42
C LYS A 206 6.58 -8.67 17.41
N TYR A 207 7.84 -8.44 17.04
CA TYR A 207 8.77 -7.67 17.86
C TYR A 207 8.28 -6.23 18.08
N ALA A 208 7.86 -5.55 17.01
CA ALA A 208 7.35 -4.19 17.09
C ALA A 208 6.10 -4.10 17.97
N TYR A 209 5.20 -5.08 17.90
CA TYR A 209 4.05 -5.15 18.81
C TYR A 209 4.43 -5.39 20.28
N ALA A 210 5.43 -6.24 20.52
CA ALA A 210 5.90 -6.52 21.88
C ALA A 210 6.70 -5.34 22.49
N HIS A 211 7.29 -4.49 21.66
CA HIS A 211 8.14 -3.37 22.07
C HIS A 211 7.74 -2.07 21.36
N PRO A 212 6.50 -1.58 21.50
CA PRO A 212 5.95 -0.52 20.67
C PRO A 212 6.66 0.83 20.82
N ALA A 213 7.41 1.04 21.93
CA ALA A 213 8.18 2.26 22.13
C ALA A 213 9.53 2.27 21.38
N GLU A 214 10.10 1.10 21.04
CA GLU A 214 11.41 1.04 20.41
C GLU A 214 11.44 1.62 18.98
N PRO A 215 10.47 1.37 18.10
CA PRO A 215 10.46 1.96 16.77
C PRO A 215 10.15 3.46 16.73
N ASN A 216 9.64 4.09 17.81
CA ASN A 216 9.14 5.46 17.79
C ASN A 216 10.16 6.47 17.22
N SER A 217 11.40 6.44 17.69
CA SER A 217 12.43 7.38 17.21
C SER A 217 12.76 7.19 15.73
N TYR A 218 12.68 5.96 15.25
CA TYR A 218 12.86 5.63 13.84
C TYR A 218 11.66 6.11 13.01
N ILE A 219 10.44 5.86 13.46
CA ILE A 219 9.20 6.32 12.83
C ILE A 219 9.21 7.85 12.69
N HIS A 220 9.41 8.59 13.79
CA HIS A 220 9.45 10.06 13.77
C HIS A 220 10.53 10.66 12.87
N ARG A 221 11.64 9.96 12.68
CA ARG A 221 12.71 10.42 11.78
C ARG A 221 12.28 10.41 10.31
N HIS A 222 11.36 9.55 9.95
CA HIS A 222 10.96 9.30 8.55
C HIS A 222 9.53 9.71 8.23
N ALA A 223 8.64 9.80 9.24
CA ALA A 223 7.25 10.19 9.03
C ALA A 223 7.15 11.64 8.54
N GLN A 224 6.22 11.88 7.62
CA GLN A 224 5.88 13.23 7.17
C GLN A 224 4.98 13.94 8.21
N GLU A 225 4.04 13.21 8.78
CA GLU A 225 3.20 13.69 9.88
C GLU A 225 3.89 13.39 11.22
N LEU A 226 3.99 14.40 12.08
CA LEU A 226 4.71 14.31 13.36
C LEU A 226 3.79 14.27 14.58
N ASP A 227 2.47 14.41 14.39
CA ASP A 227 1.51 14.27 15.49
C ASP A 227 1.42 12.81 15.94
N ASP A 228 1.75 12.57 17.21
CA ASP A 228 1.76 11.23 17.82
C ASP A 228 0.40 10.50 17.72
N ALA A 229 -0.71 11.23 17.79
CA ALA A 229 -2.04 10.62 17.70
C ALA A 229 -2.32 10.17 16.26
N VAL A 230 -1.92 10.96 15.26
CA VAL A 230 -2.06 10.61 13.85
C VAL A 230 -1.17 9.41 13.53
N ILE A 231 0.08 9.38 14.00
CA ILE A 231 1.00 8.24 13.83
C ILE A 231 0.41 6.96 14.43
N ARG A 232 -0.08 7.02 15.68
CA ARG A 232 -0.70 5.85 16.33
C ARG A 232 -1.95 5.38 15.60
N ASN A 233 -2.81 6.29 15.15
CA ASN A 233 -4.00 5.96 14.40
C ASN A 233 -3.65 5.32 13.05
N HIS A 234 -2.63 5.84 12.37
CA HIS A 234 -2.12 5.27 11.12
C HIS A 234 -1.62 3.85 11.33
N ILE A 235 -0.74 3.62 12.31
CA ILE A 235 -0.27 2.27 12.63
C ILE A 235 -1.45 1.35 12.97
N GLY A 236 -2.34 1.77 13.88
CA GLY A 236 -3.49 0.97 14.30
C GLY A 236 -4.47 0.61 13.17
N LEU A 237 -4.54 1.45 12.13
CA LEU A 237 -5.41 1.21 10.97
C LEU A 237 -4.78 0.24 9.96
N TYR A 238 -3.47 0.36 9.70
CA TYR A 238 -2.80 -0.33 8.60
C TYR A 238 -1.95 -1.53 9.03
N VAL A 239 -1.63 -1.65 10.34
CA VAL A 239 -0.91 -2.81 10.88
C VAL A 239 -1.84 -3.59 11.80
N ASN A 240 -2.19 -4.81 11.40
CA ASN A 240 -3.19 -5.65 12.05
C ASN A 240 -2.88 -7.13 11.82
N ASP A 241 -3.83 -8.02 12.09
CA ASP A 241 -3.64 -9.48 11.92
C ASP A 241 -3.26 -9.86 10.48
N PHE A 242 -3.78 -9.16 9.46
CA PHE A 242 -3.37 -9.38 8.07
C PHE A 242 -1.91 -8.97 7.80
N SER A 243 -1.36 -8.07 8.60
CA SER A 243 0.06 -7.74 8.51
C SER A 243 0.94 -8.82 9.11
N LEU A 244 0.46 -9.58 10.11
CA LEU A 244 1.17 -10.75 10.62
C LEU A 244 1.13 -11.91 9.62
N ASP A 245 -0.06 -12.24 9.12
CA ASP A 245 -0.28 -13.23 8.07
C ASP A 245 -1.56 -12.91 7.34
N LEU A 246 -1.54 -12.96 6.01
CA LEU A 246 -2.74 -12.71 5.19
C LEU A 246 -3.89 -13.67 5.53
N GLY A 247 -3.59 -14.86 5.99
CA GLY A 247 -4.60 -15.88 6.26
C GLY A 247 -5.44 -16.21 5.03
N ASN A 248 -6.44 -17.05 5.18
CA ASN A 248 -7.33 -17.40 4.06
C ASN A 248 -8.19 -16.22 3.60
N GLU A 249 -8.65 -15.37 4.52
CA GLU A 249 -9.46 -14.19 4.19
C GLU A 249 -8.67 -13.16 3.40
N GLY A 250 -7.45 -12.84 3.82
CA GLY A 250 -6.59 -11.89 3.11
C GLY A 250 -6.16 -12.41 1.73
N ILE A 251 -5.83 -13.70 1.63
CA ILE A 251 -5.52 -14.36 0.34
C ILE A 251 -6.72 -14.28 -0.60
N HIS A 252 -7.93 -14.58 -0.10
CA HIS A 252 -9.15 -14.46 -0.88
C HIS A 252 -9.41 -13.02 -1.34
N ALA A 253 -9.22 -12.03 -0.47
CA ALA A 253 -9.38 -10.63 -0.80
C ALA A 253 -8.41 -10.16 -1.90
N VAL A 254 -7.12 -10.50 -1.80
CA VAL A 254 -6.11 -10.20 -2.82
C VAL A 254 -6.45 -10.87 -4.15
N THR A 255 -6.81 -12.15 -4.11
CA THR A 255 -7.19 -12.91 -5.31
C THR A 255 -8.42 -12.28 -5.99
N THR A 256 -9.44 -11.90 -5.21
CA THR A 256 -10.64 -11.24 -5.72
C THR A 256 -10.31 -9.91 -6.39
N LEU A 257 -9.43 -9.09 -5.78
CA LEU A 257 -9.02 -7.82 -6.37
C LEU A 257 -8.30 -8.01 -7.71
N LEU A 258 -7.35 -8.96 -7.76
CA LEU A 258 -6.58 -9.23 -8.97
C LEU A 258 -7.46 -9.82 -10.08
N ASN A 259 -8.35 -10.76 -9.76
CA ASN A 259 -9.27 -11.34 -10.74
C ASN A 259 -10.18 -10.26 -11.36
N ARG A 260 -10.76 -9.37 -10.55
CA ARG A 260 -11.57 -8.25 -11.07
C ARG A 260 -10.77 -7.29 -11.95
N ALA A 261 -9.50 -7.05 -11.60
CA ALA A 261 -8.62 -6.22 -12.41
C ALA A 261 -8.26 -6.89 -13.75
N GLU A 262 -8.06 -8.22 -13.77
CA GLU A 262 -7.88 -9.01 -14.99
C GLU A 262 -9.14 -9.00 -15.88
N GLU A 263 -10.30 -9.27 -15.30
CA GLU A 263 -11.59 -9.27 -16.02
C GLU A 263 -11.89 -7.92 -16.70
N ARG A 264 -11.43 -6.82 -16.07
CA ARG A 264 -11.56 -5.46 -16.66
C ARG A 264 -10.41 -5.11 -17.62
N GLY A 265 -9.41 -5.99 -17.79
CA GLY A 265 -8.24 -5.74 -18.64
C GLY A 265 -7.30 -4.67 -18.10
N ILE A 266 -7.38 -4.34 -16.80
CA ILE A 266 -6.52 -3.33 -16.16
C ILE A 266 -5.12 -3.91 -15.91
N ILE A 267 -5.02 -5.19 -15.57
CA ILE A 267 -3.76 -5.92 -15.41
C ILE A 267 -3.72 -7.14 -16.33
N PRO A 268 -2.54 -7.65 -16.69
CA PRO A 268 -2.42 -8.86 -17.49
C PRO A 268 -2.83 -10.10 -16.68
N THR A 269 -3.36 -11.12 -17.36
CA THR A 269 -3.61 -12.44 -16.77
C THR A 269 -2.31 -13.12 -16.37
N CYS A 270 -2.33 -13.89 -15.28
CA CYS A 270 -1.18 -14.64 -14.81
C CYS A 270 -1.61 -15.91 -14.08
N GLU A 271 -1.09 -17.06 -14.54
CA GLU A 271 -1.38 -18.38 -13.94
C GLU A 271 -0.43 -18.74 -12.79
N LEU A 272 0.64 -17.95 -12.58
CA LEU A 272 1.57 -18.23 -11.48
C LEU A 272 0.91 -18.00 -10.12
N PRO A 273 1.22 -18.83 -9.12
CA PRO A 273 0.70 -18.66 -7.76
C PRO A 273 1.16 -17.31 -7.17
N LEU A 274 0.35 -16.76 -6.26
CA LEU A 274 0.69 -15.50 -5.57
C LEU A 274 2.00 -15.60 -4.79
N PHE A 275 2.22 -16.75 -4.14
CA PHE A 275 3.38 -17.03 -3.29
C PHE A 275 4.46 -17.81 -4.05
N ALA A 276 5.66 -17.86 -3.48
CA ALA A 276 6.71 -18.74 -3.96
C ALA A 276 6.44 -20.19 -3.48
N GLU A 277 6.46 -21.14 -4.41
CA GLU A 277 6.36 -22.58 -4.16
C GLU A 277 7.74 -23.21 -4.17
#